data_74dc13b38ce13b9dde235d59d1622991
#
_entry.id   74dc13b38ce13b9dde235d59d1622991
#
_cell.length_a   1.000
_cell.length_b   1.000
_cell.length_c   1.000
_cell.angle_alpha   90.00
_cell.angle_beta   90.00
_cell.angle_gamma   90.00
#
_symmetry.space_group_name_H-M   'P 1'
#
loop_
_entity.id
_entity.type
_entity.pdbx_description
1 polymer ?
#
loop_
_entity_poly.entity_id
_entity_poly.type
_entity_poly.pdbx_seq_one_letter_code
_entity_poly.pdbx_strand_id
1 'polypeptide(L)'
;LDNKSVTKCKNMFALGICFYLFDRPEAYAFKYIETKFAKKNPAIAEANKLAIQAGYNYAANTHQFANTYTVAPAPLEKGTYRSISGNVATAWGLCAAAEKAGLPLFCGSYPITPATVILEELAKRKDLGVKTVQAEDEIAGICTAIGAAFAGNFAVTTTSGPGLSLKSEALGLAVMTELPLVVVDVQRGGPSTGLPTKTEQSDLAQALYGRNGECPVIVVAASSPSDCFHYAFEAGRLAMEHMTPVILLTDGFIANGSEPWRIPAMKDYPAITPPIVDEAPEGGFMPYVRNENLARGWAFPGKTGLEHRVGGLEKDCVKGCISHDPSNHQKMVRTRAEKVAKAVDDIPAQAVWGAPEGDLLVVGWGGTRGHLQNAVDQMRAEGKRVSLCHFNYINPLPHGVREIFSKFRKIVVCELNEGQFANYLRQSLQEFRYEQYNKCEGLPFTVAELCQKFESLLK
;
A
#
# COMPACT_ATOMS: atom_id res chain seq x y z
N LEU A 1 39.24 -20.97 9.67
CA LEU A 1 37.80 -21.10 9.96
C LEU A 1 37.44 -22.58 10.09
N ASP A 2 36.48 -22.90 10.96
CA ASP A 2 35.91 -24.24 11.07
C ASP A 2 35.01 -24.56 9.86
N ASN A 3 34.70 -25.83 9.62
CA ASN A 3 33.90 -26.28 8.48
C ASN A 3 32.51 -25.64 8.43
N LYS A 4 31.91 -25.33 9.58
CA LYS A 4 30.61 -24.66 9.66
C LYS A 4 30.67 -23.21 9.16
N SER A 5 31.76 -22.50 9.48
CA SER A 5 32.00 -21.13 9.01
C SER A 5 32.33 -21.08 7.52
N VAL A 6 33.10 -22.06 7.03
CA VAL A 6 33.40 -22.20 5.60
C VAL A 6 32.12 -22.45 4.80
N THR A 7 31.23 -23.35 5.29
CA THR A 7 29.94 -23.62 4.62
C THR A 7 29.06 -22.39 4.53
N LYS A 8 29.12 -21.45 5.47
CA LYS A 8 28.40 -20.18 5.41
C LYS A 8 28.87 -19.26 4.29
N CYS A 9 30.09 -19.42 3.80
CA CYS A 9 30.62 -18.61 2.70
C CYS A 9 30.14 -19.08 1.30
N LYS A 10 29.40 -20.20 1.19
CA LYS A 10 28.96 -20.75 -0.12
C LYS A 10 28.18 -19.73 -0.97
N ASN A 11 27.37 -18.86 -0.33
CA ASN A 11 26.63 -17.83 -1.04
C ASN A 11 27.56 -16.77 -1.66
N MET A 12 28.71 -16.52 -1.04
CA MET A 12 29.71 -15.60 -1.58
C MET A 12 30.43 -16.19 -2.78
N PHE A 13 30.67 -17.52 -2.77
CA PHE A 13 31.16 -18.21 -3.95
C PHE A 13 30.19 -18.11 -5.13
N ALA A 14 28.89 -18.37 -4.89
CA ALA A 14 27.85 -18.19 -5.91
C ALA A 14 27.75 -16.74 -6.41
N LEU A 15 27.91 -15.75 -5.51
CA LEU A 15 27.95 -14.35 -5.88
C LEU A 15 29.14 -14.02 -6.81
N GLY A 16 30.30 -14.62 -6.59
CA GLY A 16 31.45 -14.49 -7.48
C GLY A 16 31.15 -14.99 -8.89
N ILE A 17 30.47 -16.13 -9.03
CA ILE A 17 30.02 -16.65 -10.32
C ILE A 17 29.07 -15.61 -11.00
N CYS A 18 28.14 -15.04 -10.24
CA CYS A 18 27.25 -14.01 -10.78
C CYS A 18 27.99 -12.76 -11.25
N PHE A 19 29.03 -12.31 -10.54
CA PHE A 19 29.86 -11.18 -10.98
C PHE A 19 30.53 -11.43 -12.32
N TYR A 20 31.06 -12.65 -12.53
CA TYR A 20 31.59 -13.04 -13.83
C TYR A 20 30.51 -13.06 -14.92
N LEU A 21 29.38 -13.74 -14.66
CA LEU A 21 28.31 -13.91 -15.65
C LEU A 21 27.71 -12.58 -16.12
N PHE A 22 27.59 -11.60 -15.22
CA PHE A 22 26.94 -10.33 -15.48
C PHE A 22 27.92 -9.15 -15.60
N ASP A 23 29.20 -9.43 -15.73
CA ASP A 23 30.27 -8.41 -15.84
C ASP A 23 30.13 -7.27 -14.81
N ARG A 24 30.01 -7.66 -13.51
CA ARG A 24 29.81 -6.71 -12.42
C ARG A 24 31.08 -6.52 -11.58
N PRO A 25 31.39 -5.29 -11.16
CA PRO A 25 32.57 -5.03 -10.34
C PRO A 25 32.38 -5.56 -8.91
N GLU A 26 33.37 -6.30 -8.41
CA GLU A 26 33.39 -6.88 -7.06
C GLU A 26 33.63 -5.84 -5.95
N ALA A 27 34.15 -4.68 -6.29
CA ALA A 27 34.57 -3.63 -5.33
C ALA A 27 33.48 -3.22 -4.33
N TYR A 28 32.22 -3.15 -4.77
CA TYR A 28 31.09 -2.83 -3.89
C TYR A 28 30.79 -3.91 -2.87
N ALA A 29 30.89 -5.18 -3.27
CA ALA A 29 30.72 -6.31 -2.36
C ALA A 29 31.84 -6.37 -1.34
N PHE A 30 33.08 -6.14 -1.74
CA PHE A 30 34.23 -6.09 -0.83
C PHE A 30 34.09 -4.96 0.19
N LYS A 31 33.71 -3.77 -0.22
CA LYS A 31 33.44 -2.65 0.69
C LYS A 31 32.31 -2.97 1.68
N TYR A 32 31.23 -3.61 1.23
CA TYR A 32 30.15 -4.05 2.11
C TYR A 32 30.62 -5.06 3.15
N ILE A 33 31.40 -6.07 2.71
CA ILE A 33 31.95 -7.10 3.59
C ILE A 33 32.86 -6.47 4.66
N GLU A 34 33.72 -5.54 4.27
CA GLU A 34 34.58 -4.80 5.20
C GLU A 34 33.77 -4.03 6.24
N THR A 35 32.78 -3.26 5.79
CA THR A 35 31.95 -2.45 6.68
C THR A 35 31.17 -3.28 7.67
N LYS A 36 30.63 -4.43 7.23
CA LYS A 36 29.73 -5.26 8.03
C LYS A 36 30.44 -6.24 8.96
N PHE A 37 31.53 -6.84 8.49
CA PHE A 37 32.16 -7.97 9.18
C PHE A 37 33.54 -7.67 9.75
N ALA A 38 34.34 -6.79 9.14
CA ALA A 38 35.75 -6.60 9.55
C ALA A 38 35.92 -6.15 11.00
N LYS A 39 35.03 -5.26 11.49
CA LYS A 39 35.07 -4.80 12.88
C LYS A 39 34.78 -5.90 13.93
N LYS A 40 33.94 -6.89 13.56
CA LYS A 40 33.51 -7.97 14.47
C LYS A 40 34.39 -9.20 14.34
N ASN A 41 34.78 -9.56 13.12
CA ASN A 41 35.60 -10.73 12.83
C ASN A 41 36.32 -10.56 11.49
N PRO A 42 37.56 -10.04 11.48
CA PRO A 42 38.35 -9.86 10.26
C PRO A 42 38.54 -11.15 9.44
N ALA A 43 38.69 -12.30 10.10
CA ALA A 43 38.88 -13.57 9.42
C ALA A 43 37.63 -14.00 8.62
N ILE A 44 36.43 -13.68 9.09
CA ILE A 44 35.18 -13.92 8.33
C ILE A 44 35.11 -12.97 7.14
N ALA A 45 35.49 -11.70 7.31
CA ALA A 45 35.52 -10.76 6.19
C ALA A 45 36.43 -11.23 5.07
N GLU A 46 37.64 -11.64 5.42
CA GLU A 46 38.63 -12.17 4.45
C GLU A 46 38.15 -13.43 3.77
N ALA A 47 37.59 -14.38 4.53
CA ALA A 47 37.05 -15.62 3.97
C ALA A 47 35.90 -15.36 2.96
N ASN A 48 35.04 -14.39 3.22
CA ASN A 48 33.99 -14.04 2.29
C ASN A 48 34.52 -13.39 1.00
N LYS A 49 35.56 -12.55 1.07
CA LYS A 49 36.23 -11.99 -0.12
C LYS A 49 36.89 -13.08 -0.96
N LEU A 50 37.63 -13.96 -0.29
CA LEU A 50 38.27 -15.10 -0.96
C LEU A 50 37.24 -16.03 -1.62
N ALA A 51 36.10 -16.26 -0.99
CA ALA A 51 35.02 -17.05 -1.57
C ALA A 51 34.45 -16.41 -2.84
N ILE A 52 34.22 -15.07 -2.86
CA ILE A 52 33.80 -14.35 -4.06
C ILE A 52 34.84 -14.53 -5.17
N GLN A 53 36.11 -14.26 -4.88
CA GLN A 53 37.17 -14.39 -5.85
C GLN A 53 37.32 -15.80 -6.40
N ALA A 54 37.17 -16.81 -5.53
CA ALA A 54 37.19 -18.21 -5.95
C ALA A 54 36.00 -18.56 -6.88
N GLY A 55 34.82 -18.04 -6.60
CA GLY A 55 33.64 -18.19 -7.46
C GLY A 55 33.79 -17.52 -8.82
N TYR A 56 34.33 -16.29 -8.85
CA TYR A 56 34.64 -15.59 -10.09
C TYR A 56 35.68 -16.38 -10.94
N ASN A 57 36.78 -16.77 -10.32
CA ASN A 57 37.83 -17.55 -10.99
C ASN A 57 37.33 -18.91 -11.47
N TYR A 58 36.46 -19.57 -10.70
CA TYR A 58 35.83 -20.82 -11.12
C TYR A 58 35.05 -20.63 -12.41
N ALA A 59 34.19 -19.61 -12.47
CA ALA A 59 33.39 -19.30 -13.65
C ALA A 59 34.25 -18.95 -14.87
N ALA A 60 35.31 -18.15 -14.68
CA ALA A 60 36.24 -17.75 -15.74
C ALA A 60 37.05 -18.92 -16.30
N ASN A 61 37.52 -19.86 -15.43
CA ASN A 61 38.49 -20.87 -15.82
C ASN A 61 37.85 -22.19 -16.27
N THR A 62 36.61 -22.49 -15.85
CA THR A 62 36.00 -23.81 -16.17
C THR A 62 35.34 -23.84 -17.54
N HIS A 63 35.15 -22.67 -18.18
CA HIS A 63 34.45 -22.54 -19.47
C HIS A 63 33.07 -23.23 -19.53
N GLN A 64 32.44 -23.43 -18.36
CA GLN A 64 31.08 -24.03 -18.29
C GLN A 64 29.97 -23.12 -18.75
N PHE A 65 30.23 -21.80 -18.79
CA PHE A 65 29.26 -20.80 -19.19
C PHE A 65 29.55 -20.37 -20.64
N ALA A 66 28.69 -20.75 -21.56
CA ALA A 66 28.82 -20.42 -22.97
C ALA A 66 28.68 -18.94 -23.27
N ASN A 67 27.89 -18.21 -22.43
CA ASN A 67 27.58 -16.80 -22.62
C ASN A 67 27.74 -16.00 -21.31
N THR A 68 28.18 -14.76 -21.44
CA THR A 68 28.11 -13.75 -20.40
C THR A 68 27.09 -12.69 -20.78
N TYR A 69 26.61 -11.93 -19.79
CA TYR A 69 25.56 -10.92 -19.98
C TYR A 69 26.09 -9.57 -19.55
N THR A 70 25.78 -8.54 -20.33
CA THR A 70 26.03 -7.14 -19.93
C THR A 70 24.71 -6.48 -19.54
N VAL A 71 24.64 -5.95 -18.33
CA VAL A 71 23.50 -5.18 -17.86
C VAL A 71 23.79 -3.71 -18.11
N ALA A 72 23.15 -3.16 -19.14
CA ALA A 72 23.26 -1.73 -19.44
C ALA A 72 22.69 -0.87 -18.31
N PRO A 73 23.17 0.40 -18.15
CA PRO A 73 22.54 1.36 -17.27
C PRO A 73 21.06 1.53 -17.62
N ALA A 74 20.19 1.50 -16.60
CA ALA A 74 18.76 1.75 -16.80
C ALA A 74 18.54 3.22 -17.24
N PRO A 75 17.60 3.50 -18.18
CA PRO A 75 17.29 4.85 -18.64
C PRO A 75 16.43 5.59 -17.59
N LEU A 76 17.00 5.78 -16.40
CA LEU A 76 16.32 6.46 -15.29
C LEU A 76 16.59 7.98 -15.38
N GLU A 77 15.61 8.76 -14.91
CA GLU A 77 15.79 10.19 -14.73
C GLU A 77 16.96 10.50 -13.77
N LYS A 78 17.61 11.67 -13.95
CA LYS A 78 18.67 12.10 -13.03
C LYS A 78 18.09 12.31 -11.62
N GLY A 79 18.81 11.84 -10.59
CA GLY A 79 18.39 11.98 -9.20
C GLY A 79 19.21 11.12 -8.24
N THR A 80 18.87 11.22 -6.97
CA THR A 80 19.41 10.34 -5.93
C THR A 80 18.49 9.13 -5.78
N TYR A 81 19.05 7.95 -5.92
CA TYR A 81 18.32 6.68 -5.86
C TYR A 81 18.79 5.81 -4.70
N ARG A 82 17.85 5.04 -4.15
CA ARG A 82 18.18 3.88 -3.32
C ARG A 82 17.30 2.70 -3.72
N SER A 83 17.76 1.49 -3.45
CA SER A 83 16.89 0.32 -3.47
C SER A 83 15.98 0.36 -2.25
N ILE A 84 14.67 0.23 -2.45
CA ILE A 84 13.67 0.26 -1.38
C ILE A 84 12.69 -0.90 -1.53
N SER A 85 12.33 -1.55 -0.43
CA SER A 85 11.23 -2.52 -0.42
C SER A 85 9.91 -1.80 -0.11
N GLY A 86 8.79 -2.38 -0.57
CA GLY A 86 7.48 -1.77 -0.38
C GLY A 86 7.11 -1.55 1.09
N ASN A 87 7.45 -2.49 1.98
CA ASN A 87 7.22 -2.31 3.42
C ASN A 87 7.98 -1.11 4.00
N VAL A 88 9.25 -0.93 3.60
CA VAL A 88 10.06 0.22 4.03
C VAL A 88 9.51 1.51 3.42
N ALA A 89 9.12 1.48 2.16
CA ALA A 89 8.51 2.62 1.47
C ALA A 89 7.19 3.03 2.15
N THR A 90 6.33 2.07 2.51
CA THR A 90 5.11 2.32 3.27
C THR A 90 5.40 3.03 4.59
N ALA A 91 6.33 2.50 5.39
CA ALA A 91 6.70 3.12 6.68
C ALA A 91 7.18 4.58 6.49
N TRP A 92 7.96 4.85 5.47
CA TRP A 92 8.49 6.19 5.20
C TRP A 92 7.43 7.14 4.65
N GLY A 93 6.49 6.64 3.82
CA GLY A 93 5.34 7.41 3.35
C GLY A 93 4.44 7.87 4.50
N LEU A 94 4.21 6.99 5.49
CA LEU A 94 3.47 7.33 6.71
C LEU A 94 4.21 8.40 7.54
N CYS A 95 5.53 8.30 7.69
CA CYS A 95 6.34 9.34 8.35
C CYS A 95 6.24 10.68 7.60
N ALA A 96 6.28 10.66 6.27
CA ALA A 96 6.13 11.84 5.45
C ALA A 96 4.76 12.51 5.60
N ALA A 97 3.68 11.70 5.68
CA ALA A 97 2.34 12.22 5.94
C ALA A 97 2.22 12.88 7.33
N ALA A 98 2.80 12.25 8.36
CA ALA A 98 2.85 12.83 9.71
C ALA A 98 3.60 14.17 9.74
N GLU A 99 4.75 14.26 9.07
CA GLU A 99 5.54 15.49 8.95
C GLU A 99 4.73 16.61 8.25
N LYS A 100 4.07 16.27 7.15
CA LYS A 100 3.26 17.23 6.38
C LYS A 100 2.00 17.70 7.10
N ALA A 101 1.46 16.90 8.01
CA ALA A 101 0.35 17.25 8.86
C ALA A 101 0.78 17.98 10.15
N GLY A 102 2.08 17.99 10.48
CA GLY A 102 2.59 18.52 11.74
C GLY A 102 2.13 17.73 12.96
N LEU A 103 1.83 16.44 12.82
CA LEU A 103 1.28 15.58 13.85
C LEU A 103 2.25 14.44 14.22
N PRO A 104 2.28 14.01 15.48
CA PRO A 104 3.06 12.83 15.85
C PRO A 104 2.45 11.56 15.24
N LEU A 105 3.30 10.67 14.70
CA LEU A 105 2.88 9.38 14.18
C LEU A 105 2.80 8.34 15.32
N PHE A 106 1.67 7.64 15.38
CA PHE A 106 1.47 6.51 16.29
C PHE A 106 1.11 5.25 15.49
N CYS A 107 1.84 4.17 15.72
CA CYS A 107 1.53 2.86 15.14
C CYS A 107 1.22 1.85 16.25
N GLY A 108 -0.06 1.44 16.35
CA GLY A 108 -0.50 0.35 17.22
C GLY A 108 -0.74 -0.90 16.39
N SER A 109 0.08 -1.95 16.58
CA SER A 109 0.03 -3.12 15.71
C SER A 109 0.41 -4.41 16.42
N TYR A 110 0.18 -5.52 15.74
CA TYR A 110 0.59 -6.88 16.11
C TYR A 110 1.40 -7.49 14.97
N PRO A 111 2.51 -8.20 15.26
CA PRO A 111 3.36 -8.79 14.24
C PRO A 111 2.64 -9.87 13.43
N ILE A 112 2.62 -9.70 12.11
CA ILE A 112 2.07 -10.67 11.16
C ILE A 112 2.82 -10.61 9.83
N THR A 113 3.15 -11.77 9.25
CA THR A 113 3.75 -11.87 7.92
C THR A 113 2.69 -11.52 6.85
N PRO A 114 3.03 -10.62 5.87
CA PRO A 114 4.31 -9.97 5.64
C PRO A 114 4.42 -8.53 6.17
N ALA A 115 3.50 -8.05 7.00
CA ALA A 115 3.37 -6.64 7.42
C ALA A 115 4.37 -6.22 8.54
N THR A 116 4.94 -7.16 9.27
CA THR A 116 5.79 -6.89 10.47
C THR A 116 6.93 -5.91 10.19
N VAL A 117 7.51 -5.94 8.98
CA VAL A 117 8.63 -5.06 8.61
C VAL A 117 8.25 -3.58 8.69
N ILE A 118 6.98 -3.21 8.46
CA ILE A 118 6.51 -1.82 8.57
C ILE A 118 6.62 -1.37 10.04
N LEU A 119 6.11 -2.18 10.98
CA LEU A 119 6.21 -1.88 12.42
C LEU A 119 7.67 -1.77 12.88
N GLU A 120 8.53 -2.71 12.43
CA GLU A 120 9.97 -2.70 12.75
C GLU A 120 10.67 -1.45 12.20
N GLU A 121 10.33 -1.01 10.99
CA GLU A 121 10.92 0.19 10.40
C GLU A 121 10.44 1.46 11.10
N LEU A 122 9.16 1.57 11.43
CA LEU A 122 8.61 2.67 12.22
C LEU A 122 9.23 2.74 13.62
N ALA A 123 9.45 1.60 14.26
CA ALA A 123 10.10 1.55 15.59
C ALA A 123 11.53 2.10 15.61
N LYS A 124 12.21 2.15 14.46
CA LYS A 124 13.54 2.75 14.31
C LYS A 124 13.48 4.28 14.20
N ARG A 125 12.32 4.85 13.87
CA ARG A 125 12.15 6.30 13.60
C ARG A 125 11.86 7.13 14.86
N LYS A 126 12.50 6.82 15.97
CA LYS A 126 12.45 7.63 17.21
C LYS A 126 12.98 9.04 17.01
N ASP A 127 13.90 9.21 16.06
CA ASP A 127 14.42 10.49 15.59
C ASP A 127 13.35 11.41 15.00
N LEU A 128 12.26 10.84 14.46
CA LEU A 128 11.09 11.56 13.95
C LEU A 128 9.93 11.62 14.96
N GLY A 129 10.14 11.22 16.20
CA GLY A 129 9.08 11.21 17.22
C GLY A 129 8.03 10.12 17.07
N VAL A 130 8.28 9.11 16.21
CA VAL A 130 7.35 8.01 15.97
C VAL A 130 7.16 7.17 17.23
N LYS A 131 5.91 6.94 17.62
CA LYS A 131 5.52 6.08 18.73
C LYS A 131 4.98 4.76 18.19
N THR A 132 5.52 3.65 18.67
CA THR A 132 5.06 2.31 18.28
C THR A 132 4.66 1.51 19.50
N VAL A 133 3.53 0.80 19.40
CA VAL A 133 3.05 -0.16 20.38
C VAL A 133 2.84 -1.49 19.70
N GLN A 134 3.57 -2.50 20.16
CA GLN A 134 3.26 -3.89 19.83
C GLN A 134 2.26 -4.41 20.85
N ALA A 135 1.06 -4.69 20.38
CA ALA A 135 -0.03 -5.22 21.19
C ALA A 135 0.02 -6.77 21.26
N GLU A 136 -0.83 -7.35 22.08
CA GLU A 136 -0.91 -8.82 22.22
C GLU A 136 -1.65 -9.49 21.07
N ASP A 137 -2.56 -8.75 20.40
CA ASP A 137 -3.32 -9.18 19.24
C ASP A 137 -3.71 -8.00 18.33
N GLU A 138 -4.39 -8.31 17.24
CA GLU A 138 -4.82 -7.35 16.23
C GLU A 138 -5.89 -6.39 16.75
N ILE A 139 -6.78 -6.85 17.64
CA ILE A 139 -7.86 -6.05 18.22
C ILE A 139 -7.26 -4.98 19.14
N ALA A 140 -6.38 -5.39 20.05
CA ALA A 140 -5.65 -4.46 20.92
C ALA A 140 -4.83 -3.46 20.10
N GLY A 141 -4.18 -3.92 19.01
CA GLY A 141 -3.39 -3.07 18.12
C GLY A 141 -4.21 -1.91 17.52
N ILE A 142 -5.34 -2.21 16.90
CA ILE A 142 -6.20 -1.16 16.29
C ILE A 142 -6.86 -0.28 17.37
N CYS A 143 -7.27 -0.83 18.50
CA CYS A 143 -7.88 -0.06 19.58
C CYS A 143 -6.92 0.97 20.18
N THR A 144 -5.63 0.62 20.35
CA THR A 144 -4.61 1.60 20.77
C THR A 144 -4.41 2.70 19.73
N ALA A 145 -4.47 2.38 18.43
CA ALA A 145 -4.39 3.36 17.35
C ALA A 145 -5.60 4.31 17.34
N ILE A 146 -6.83 3.82 17.56
CA ILE A 146 -8.04 4.64 17.68
C ILE A 146 -7.91 5.61 18.86
N GLY A 147 -7.44 5.13 20.02
CA GLY A 147 -7.18 5.98 21.19
C GLY A 147 -6.14 7.07 20.91
N ALA A 148 -5.08 6.72 20.18
CA ALA A 148 -4.07 7.69 19.75
C ALA A 148 -4.60 8.74 18.77
N ALA A 149 -5.50 8.34 17.82
CA ALA A 149 -6.20 9.26 16.93
C ALA A 149 -7.08 10.24 17.72
N PHE A 150 -7.83 9.76 18.72
CA PHE A 150 -8.60 10.63 19.59
C PHE A 150 -7.72 11.63 20.34
N ALA A 151 -6.51 11.22 20.73
CA ALA A 151 -5.53 12.07 21.43
C ALA A 151 -4.70 12.99 20.50
N GLY A 152 -5.05 13.10 19.20
CA GLY A 152 -4.39 14.03 18.29
C GLY A 152 -3.13 13.50 17.61
N ASN A 153 -2.98 12.18 17.49
CA ASN A 153 -1.89 11.61 16.71
C ASN A 153 -2.40 11.16 15.33
N PHE A 154 -1.55 11.23 14.31
CA PHE A 154 -1.77 10.46 13.10
C PHE A 154 -1.60 8.97 13.41
N ALA A 155 -2.69 8.23 13.39
CA ALA A 155 -2.75 6.85 13.87
C ALA A 155 -2.76 5.84 12.73
N VAL A 156 -1.98 4.77 12.92
CA VAL A 156 -1.80 3.70 11.93
C VAL A 156 -1.83 2.34 12.63
N THR A 157 -2.38 1.35 11.95
CA THR A 157 -2.22 -0.06 12.29
C THR A 157 -1.85 -0.86 11.04
N THR A 158 -1.04 -1.90 11.20
CA THR A 158 -0.60 -2.75 10.07
C THR A 158 -1.07 -4.17 10.28
N THR A 159 -1.43 -4.86 9.20
CA THR A 159 -1.95 -6.22 9.26
C THR A 159 -1.85 -6.96 7.93
N SER A 160 -2.46 -8.12 7.84
CA SER A 160 -2.75 -8.92 6.66
C SER A 160 -4.19 -9.46 6.80
N GLY A 161 -4.75 -10.08 5.79
CA GLY A 161 -6.16 -10.50 5.72
C GLY A 161 -6.76 -11.09 7.00
N PRO A 162 -6.14 -12.09 7.67
CA PRO A 162 -6.68 -12.63 8.92
C PRO A 162 -6.81 -11.58 10.03
N GLY A 163 -5.84 -10.69 10.14
CA GLY A 163 -5.89 -9.64 11.14
C GLY A 163 -6.84 -8.50 10.75
N LEU A 164 -7.06 -8.24 9.46
CA LEU A 164 -8.11 -7.32 9.01
C LEU A 164 -9.50 -7.83 9.44
N SER A 165 -9.73 -9.15 9.37
CA SER A 165 -10.95 -9.77 9.89
C SER A 165 -11.15 -9.51 11.37
N LEU A 166 -10.11 -9.66 12.19
CA LEU A 166 -10.17 -9.40 13.63
C LEU A 166 -10.37 -7.91 13.95
N LYS A 167 -9.93 -7.02 13.09
CA LYS A 167 -10.05 -5.55 13.25
C LYS A 167 -11.40 -4.99 12.80
N SER A 168 -12.30 -5.79 12.23
CA SER A 168 -13.53 -5.33 11.55
C SER A 168 -14.43 -4.48 12.45
N GLU A 169 -14.66 -4.89 13.69
CA GLU A 169 -15.51 -4.13 14.63
C GLU A 169 -14.86 -2.81 15.04
N ALA A 170 -13.58 -2.83 15.39
CA ALA A 170 -12.85 -1.62 15.77
C ALA A 170 -12.73 -0.63 14.60
N LEU A 171 -12.61 -1.11 13.36
CA LEU A 171 -12.69 -0.27 12.17
C LEU A 171 -14.06 0.38 12.04
N GLY A 172 -15.15 -0.36 12.33
CA GLY A 172 -16.50 0.19 12.44
C GLY A 172 -16.61 1.27 13.53
N LEU A 173 -15.98 1.07 14.68
CA LEU A 173 -15.89 2.09 15.73
C LEU A 173 -15.18 3.36 15.23
N ALA A 174 -14.08 3.23 14.49
CA ALA A 174 -13.38 4.38 13.92
C ALA A 174 -14.23 5.16 12.91
N VAL A 175 -15.06 4.47 12.10
CA VAL A 175 -16.06 5.09 11.21
C VAL A 175 -17.13 5.80 12.02
N MET A 176 -17.65 5.18 13.08
CA MET A 176 -18.69 5.78 13.94
C MET A 176 -18.21 7.00 14.70
N THR A 177 -16.97 6.99 15.17
CA THR A 177 -16.35 8.12 15.89
C THR A 177 -15.81 9.17 14.95
N GLU A 178 -15.70 8.85 13.65
CA GLU A 178 -15.10 9.70 12.61
C GLU A 178 -13.72 10.19 13.03
N LEU A 179 -12.85 9.23 13.35
CA LEU A 179 -11.44 9.45 13.66
C LEU A 179 -10.55 9.03 12.48
N PRO A 180 -9.49 9.79 12.19
CA PRO A 180 -8.55 9.42 11.14
C PRO A 180 -7.75 8.19 11.55
N LEU A 181 -7.68 7.20 10.68
CA LEU A 181 -6.95 5.97 10.90
C LEU A 181 -6.48 5.39 9.57
N VAL A 182 -5.22 5.03 9.45
CA VAL A 182 -4.75 4.22 8.31
C VAL A 182 -4.60 2.77 8.75
N VAL A 183 -5.28 1.87 8.05
CA VAL A 183 -5.10 0.43 8.18
C VAL A 183 -4.33 -0.06 6.97
N VAL A 184 -3.06 -0.43 7.17
CA VAL A 184 -2.25 -1.03 6.11
C VAL A 184 -2.47 -2.52 6.11
N ASP A 185 -3.07 -3.03 5.04
CA ASP A 185 -3.28 -4.46 4.82
C ASP A 185 -2.32 -4.97 3.74
N VAL A 186 -1.35 -5.77 4.17
CA VAL A 186 -0.40 -6.44 3.27
C VAL A 186 -0.97 -7.80 2.95
N GLN A 187 -1.68 -7.89 1.82
CA GLN A 187 -2.43 -9.07 1.40
C GLN A 187 -1.53 -10.28 1.16
N ARG A 188 -2.04 -11.45 1.46
CA ARG A 188 -1.42 -12.76 1.22
C ARG A 188 -2.46 -13.78 0.83
N GLY A 189 -2.03 -14.93 0.28
CA GLY A 189 -2.95 -16.01 -0.05
C GLY A 189 -3.77 -16.47 1.16
N GLY A 190 -5.09 -16.38 1.05
CA GLY A 190 -6.09 -16.77 2.06
C GLY A 190 -6.75 -18.11 1.75
N PRO A 191 -7.83 -18.49 2.45
CA PRO A 191 -8.36 -17.87 3.67
C PRO A 191 -7.59 -18.25 4.95
N SER A 192 -7.93 -17.62 6.09
CA SER A 192 -7.28 -17.83 7.39
C SER A 192 -5.76 -17.56 7.31
N THR A 193 -4.93 -18.42 7.89
CA THR A 193 -3.47 -18.29 7.77
C THR A 193 -2.97 -18.54 6.35
N GLY A 194 -3.69 -19.28 5.54
CA GLY A 194 -3.47 -19.51 4.11
C GLY A 194 -2.04 -19.78 3.71
N LEU A 195 -1.51 -18.97 2.80
CA LEU A 195 -0.15 -19.00 2.28
C LEU A 195 0.62 -17.75 2.72
N PRO A 196 1.21 -17.70 3.93
CA PRO A 196 1.73 -16.46 4.53
C PRO A 196 2.81 -15.72 3.74
N THR A 197 3.55 -16.43 2.88
CA THR A 197 4.65 -15.90 2.07
C THR A 197 4.31 -15.77 0.59
N LYS A 198 3.05 -16.00 0.22
CA LYS A 198 2.57 -15.98 -1.16
C LYS A 198 1.66 -14.78 -1.39
N THR A 199 1.75 -14.20 -2.58
CA THR A 199 0.98 -13.02 -2.94
C THR A 199 -0.37 -13.39 -3.54
N GLU A 200 -1.41 -12.71 -3.09
CA GLU A 200 -2.74 -12.67 -3.69
C GLU A 200 -3.38 -11.31 -3.41
N GLN A 201 -4.44 -10.96 -4.12
CA GLN A 201 -5.28 -9.80 -3.86
C GLN A 201 -6.58 -10.27 -3.17
N SER A 202 -6.41 -10.99 -2.05
CA SER A 202 -7.48 -11.77 -1.41
C SER A 202 -8.48 -10.94 -0.61
N ASP A 203 -8.12 -9.70 -0.22
CA ASP A 203 -8.79 -9.00 0.86
C ASP A 203 -9.63 -7.79 0.40
N LEU A 204 -9.76 -7.55 -0.92
CA LEU A 204 -10.49 -6.39 -1.45
C LEU A 204 -11.97 -6.39 -1.04
N ALA A 205 -12.66 -7.51 -1.17
CA ALA A 205 -14.08 -7.60 -0.79
C ALA A 205 -14.26 -7.36 0.72
N GLN A 206 -13.34 -7.85 1.54
CA GLN A 206 -13.31 -7.59 2.98
C GLN A 206 -13.02 -6.11 3.27
N ALA A 207 -12.07 -5.50 2.57
CA ALA A 207 -11.78 -4.08 2.70
C ALA A 207 -12.98 -3.20 2.34
N LEU A 208 -13.75 -3.57 1.33
CA LEU A 208 -14.94 -2.82 0.90
C LEU A 208 -16.15 -3.08 1.81
N TYR A 209 -16.42 -4.34 2.20
CA TYR A 209 -17.70 -4.76 2.79
C TYR A 209 -17.60 -5.54 4.10
N GLY A 210 -16.40 -5.87 4.58
CA GLY A 210 -16.18 -6.77 5.71
C GLY A 210 -16.47 -6.20 7.10
N ARG A 211 -17.51 -5.40 7.25
CA ARG A 211 -17.93 -4.78 8.53
C ARG A 211 -19.45 -4.89 8.68
N ASN A 212 -19.93 -4.77 9.93
CA ASN A 212 -21.37 -4.71 10.18
C ASN A 212 -21.92 -3.30 9.89
N GLY A 213 -23.19 -3.24 9.48
CA GLY A 213 -23.92 -2.02 9.19
C GLY A 213 -23.38 -1.27 7.97
N GLU A 214 -23.87 -0.05 7.77
CA GLU A 214 -23.41 0.86 6.71
C GLU A 214 -22.10 1.54 7.14
N CYS A 215 -20.98 0.96 6.76
CA CYS A 215 -19.66 1.33 7.25
C CYS A 215 -18.71 1.67 6.08
N PRO A 216 -18.88 2.82 5.42
CA PRO A 216 -18.09 3.23 4.29
C PRO A 216 -16.66 3.60 4.72
N VAL A 217 -15.67 3.19 3.92
CA VAL A 217 -14.26 3.55 4.11
C VAL A 217 -13.61 3.86 2.76
N ILE A 218 -12.58 4.69 2.78
CA ILE A 218 -11.73 4.92 1.61
C ILE A 218 -10.80 3.71 1.47
N VAL A 219 -10.63 3.21 0.24
CA VAL A 219 -9.73 2.11 -0.07
C VAL A 219 -8.78 2.52 -1.19
N VAL A 220 -7.49 2.46 -0.91
CA VAL A 220 -6.42 2.73 -1.88
C VAL A 220 -5.49 1.53 -1.98
N ALA A 221 -4.80 1.37 -3.11
CA ALA A 221 -3.91 0.25 -3.35
C ALA A 221 -2.59 0.72 -4.00
N ALA A 222 -1.46 0.32 -3.44
CA ALA A 222 -0.16 0.56 -4.05
C ALA A 222 0.12 -0.43 -5.18
N SER A 223 0.92 -0.04 -6.15
CA SER A 223 1.13 -0.81 -7.39
C SER A 223 2.57 -1.27 -7.62
N SER A 224 3.54 -0.77 -6.88
CA SER A 224 4.94 -1.20 -6.92
C SER A 224 5.63 -0.94 -5.56
N PRO A 225 6.83 -1.48 -5.33
CA PRO A 225 7.56 -1.22 -4.09
C PRO A 225 7.80 0.26 -3.79
N SER A 226 8.23 1.07 -4.76
CA SER A 226 8.45 2.50 -4.55
C SER A 226 7.15 3.29 -4.41
N ASP A 227 6.11 2.87 -5.10
CA ASP A 227 4.79 3.47 -5.10
C ASP A 227 4.07 3.33 -3.74
N CYS A 228 4.47 2.33 -2.94
CA CYS A 228 4.03 2.19 -1.55
C CYS A 228 4.31 3.45 -0.71
N PHE A 229 5.38 4.21 -1.00
CA PHE A 229 5.64 5.49 -0.33
C PHE A 229 4.53 6.51 -0.62
N HIS A 230 4.22 6.69 -1.90
CA HIS A 230 3.21 7.66 -2.34
C HIS A 230 1.82 7.32 -1.80
N TYR A 231 1.39 6.06 -1.93
CA TYR A 231 0.04 5.67 -1.48
C TYR A 231 -0.08 5.55 0.04
N ALA A 232 1.01 5.35 0.77
CA ALA A 232 1.00 5.49 2.23
C ALA A 232 0.84 6.96 2.66
N PHE A 233 1.49 7.89 1.95
CA PHE A 233 1.29 9.32 2.13
C PHE A 233 -0.17 9.72 1.83
N GLU A 234 -0.69 9.32 0.68
CA GLU A 234 -2.08 9.61 0.25
C GLU A 234 -3.12 9.02 1.21
N ALA A 235 -2.92 7.79 1.69
CA ALA A 235 -3.80 7.19 2.69
C ALA A 235 -3.82 8.04 3.99
N GLY A 236 -2.67 8.54 4.41
CA GLY A 236 -2.57 9.45 5.56
C GLY A 236 -3.28 10.78 5.31
N ARG A 237 -3.06 11.40 4.14
CA ARG A 237 -3.70 12.64 3.75
C ARG A 237 -5.22 12.51 3.75
N LEU A 238 -5.74 11.54 3.02
CA LEU A 238 -7.18 11.30 2.92
C LEU A 238 -7.81 10.98 4.28
N ALA A 239 -7.13 10.18 5.13
CA ALA A 239 -7.65 9.87 6.46
C ALA A 239 -7.80 11.12 7.32
N MET A 240 -6.78 11.97 7.35
CA MET A 240 -6.74 13.15 8.22
C MET A 240 -7.64 14.28 7.71
N GLU A 241 -7.68 14.55 6.40
CA GLU A 241 -8.49 15.62 5.84
C GLU A 241 -9.98 15.29 5.81
N HIS A 242 -10.34 14.01 5.62
CA HIS A 242 -11.73 13.55 5.64
C HIS A 242 -12.20 13.02 7.00
N MET A 243 -11.35 12.97 8.01
CA MET A 243 -11.71 12.43 9.34
C MET A 243 -12.42 11.08 9.23
N THR A 244 -11.78 10.11 8.57
CA THR A 244 -12.34 8.79 8.30
C THR A 244 -11.22 7.76 8.19
N PRO A 245 -11.49 6.47 8.48
CA PRO A 245 -10.51 5.43 8.20
C PRO A 245 -10.23 5.27 6.70
N VAL A 246 -8.97 4.97 6.38
CA VAL A 246 -8.50 4.58 5.04
C VAL A 246 -7.81 3.23 5.14
N ILE A 247 -8.19 2.30 4.25
CA ILE A 247 -7.49 1.03 4.10
C ILE A 247 -6.51 1.16 2.93
N LEU A 248 -5.22 0.96 3.21
CA LEU A 248 -4.17 0.87 2.21
C LEU A 248 -3.89 -0.61 1.93
N LEU A 249 -4.22 -1.07 0.74
CA LEU A 249 -3.93 -2.41 0.25
C LEU A 249 -2.54 -2.45 -0.41
N THR A 250 -1.70 -3.32 0.06
CA THR A 250 -0.50 -3.79 -0.62
C THR A 250 -0.59 -5.32 -0.72
N ASP A 251 0.44 -5.99 -1.20
CA ASP A 251 0.49 -7.45 -1.24
C ASP A 251 1.90 -7.96 -1.01
N GLY A 252 2.04 -9.26 -0.76
CA GLY A 252 3.32 -9.87 -0.44
C GLY A 252 4.39 -9.71 -1.51
N PHE A 253 4.02 -9.54 -2.79
CA PHE A 253 4.96 -9.35 -3.90
C PHE A 253 5.58 -7.95 -3.85
N ILE A 254 4.77 -6.89 -3.84
CA ILE A 254 5.29 -5.51 -3.82
C ILE A 254 5.86 -5.13 -2.45
N ALA A 255 5.31 -5.65 -1.36
CA ALA A 255 5.77 -5.33 -0.01
C ALA A 255 7.19 -5.82 0.28
N ASN A 256 7.53 -7.03 -0.18
CA ASN A 256 8.85 -7.64 -0.03
C ASN A 256 9.76 -7.42 -1.25
N GLY A 257 9.20 -7.11 -2.41
CA GLY A 257 9.92 -6.72 -3.61
C GLY A 257 10.71 -5.44 -3.40
N SER A 258 11.77 -5.25 -4.16
CA SER A 258 12.59 -4.04 -4.12
C SER A 258 12.85 -3.52 -5.53
N GLU A 259 12.86 -2.21 -5.65
CA GLU A 259 13.18 -1.51 -6.90
C GLU A 259 14.02 -0.25 -6.66
N PRO A 260 14.68 0.29 -7.69
CA PRO A 260 15.31 1.61 -7.61
C PRO A 260 14.25 2.68 -7.38
N TRP A 261 14.34 3.37 -6.24
CA TRP A 261 13.45 4.46 -5.87
C TRP A 261 14.20 5.79 -5.91
N ARG A 262 13.73 6.73 -6.71
CA ARG A 262 14.20 8.11 -6.68
C ARG A 262 13.65 8.78 -5.43
N ILE A 263 14.56 9.21 -4.56
CA ILE A 263 14.17 9.86 -3.30
C ILE A 263 13.48 11.19 -3.64
N PRO A 264 12.20 11.38 -3.30
CA PRO A 264 11.48 12.60 -3.59
C PRO A 264 11.95 13.74 -2.67
N ALA A 265 11.83 14.97 -3.13
CA ALA A 265 11.98 16.11 -2.24
C ALA A 265 10.66 16.34 -1.50
N MET A 266 10.70 16.48 -0.18
CA MET A 266 9.49 16.69 0.64
C MET A 266 8.72 17.96 0.26
N LYS A 267 9.37 18.96 -0.33
CA LYS A 267 8.70 20.15 -0.89
C LYS A 267 7.72 19.85 -2.03
N ASP A 268 7.89 18.70 -2.73
CA ASP A 268 7.05 18.29 -3.84
C ASP A 268 5.73 17.62 -3.36
N TYR A 269 5.66 17.29 -2.07
CA TYR A 269 4.44 16.77 -1.44
C TYR A 269 3.63 17.90 -0.81
N PRO A 270 2.28 17.89 -0.98
CA PRO A 270 1.41 18.94 -0.43
C PRO A 270 1.45 18.95 1.10
N ALA A 271 1.11 20.09 1.68
CA ALA A 271 0.76 20.14 3.09
C ALA A 271 -0.54 19.33 3.31
N ILE A 272 -0.66 18.71 4.48
CA ILE A 272 -1.88 18.04 4.91
C ILE A 272 -2.52 18.92 5.97
N THR A 273 -3.81 19.26 5.77
CA THR A 273 -4.53 20.23 6.61
C THR A 273 -5.74 19.56 7.27
N PRO A 274 -5.54 18.79 8.36
CA PRO A 274 -6.64 18.23 9.11
C PRO A 274 -7.53 19.35 9.70
N PRO A 275 -8.83 19.14 9.89
CA PRO A 275 -9.74 20.13 10.46
C PRO A 275 -9.56 20.26 11.99
N ILE A 276 -8.35 20.60 12.44
CA ILE A 276 -8.02 20.75 13.86
C ILE A 276 -8.75 21.98 14.43
N VAL A 277 -9.33 21.81 15.62
CA VAL A 277 -9.96 22.87 16.40
C VAL A 277 -9.13 23.11 17.65
N ASP A 278 -8.52 24.29 17.71
CA ASP A 278 -7.63 24.67 18.83
C ASP A 278 -8.32 25.53 19.88
N GLU A 279 -9.36 26.26 19.50
CA GLU A 279 -10.11 27.16 20.35
C GLU A 279 -11.62 26.97 20.16
N ALA A 280 -12.39 27.14 21.23
CA ALA A 280 -13.83 27.04 21.16
C ALA A 280 -14.41 28.19 20.30
N PRO A 281 -15.20 27.88 19.25
CA PRO A 281 -15.87 28.90 18.47
C PRO A 281 -16.90 29.67 19.32
N GLU A 282 -17.29 30.87 18.85
CA GLU A 282 -18.37 31.63 19.46
C GLU A 282 -19.63 30.77 19.48
N GLY A 283 -20.29 30.66 20.64
CA GLY A 283 -21.44 29.78 20.86
C GLY A 283 -21.10 28.35 21.33
N GLY A 284 -19.82 28.04 21.53
CA GLY A 284 -19.34 26.75 22.05
C GLY A 284 -19.01 25.72 20.94
N PHE A 285 -18.25 24.72 21.32
CA PHE A 285 -17.81 23.65 20.39
C PHE A 285 -18.92 22.62 20.16
N MET A 286 -19.25 22.41 18.88
CA MET A 286 -20.19 21.39 18.41
C MET A 286 -19.42 20.34 17.60
N PRO A 287 -19.17 19.14 18.14
CA PRO A 287 -18.19 18.19 17.60
C PRO A 287 -18.56 17.60 16.23
N TYR A 288 -19.82 17.72 15.79
CA TYR A 288 -20.26 17.20 14.49
C TYR A 288 -20.71 18.28 13.51
N VAL A 289 -20.41 19.56 13.79
CA VAL A 289 -20.40 20.58 12.74
C VAL A 289 -19.29 20.24 11.73
N ARG A 290 -19.64 20.29 10.45
CA ARG A 290 -18.81 19.76 9.37
C ARG A 290 -18.32 20.86 8.45
N ASN A 291 -17.13 20.68 7.90
CA ASN A 291 -16.61 21.51 6.83
C ASN A 291 -17.20 21.12 5.45
N GLU A 292 -16.69 21.71 4.38
CA GLU A 292 -17.08 21.42 3.00
C GLU A 292 -16.86 19.96 2.57
N ASN A 293 -15.86 19.29 3.14
CA ASN A 293 -15.58 17.87 2.90
C ASN A 293 -16.40 16.93 3.81
N LEU A 294 -17.39 17.45 4.49
CA LEU A 294 -18.20 16.74 5.48
C LEU A 294 -17.39 16.15 6.64
N ALA A 295 -16.14 16.59 6.81
CA ALA A 295 -15.29 16.23 7.93
C ALA A 295 -15.70 17.04 9.17
N ARG A 296 -15.77 16.38 10.34
CA ARG A 296 -16.01 17.02 11.61
C ARG A 296 -14.75 17.70 12.15
N GLY A 297 -14.90 18.70 13.02
CA GLY A 297 -13.77 19.29 13.72
C GLY A 297 -13.02 18.27 14.60
N TRP A 298 -11.69 18.28 14.55
CA TRP A 298 -10.82 17.43 15.35
C TRP A 298 -10.25 18.20 16.53
N ALA A 299 -10.92 18.10 17.67
CA ALA A 299 -10.48 18.67 18.94
C ALA A 299 -9.75 17.62 19.79
N PHE A 300 -8.66 18.03 20.43
CA PHE A 300 -7.84 17.14 21.25
C PHE A 300 -8.19 17.26 22.72
N PRO A 301 -8.11 16.17 23.50
CA PRO A 301 -8.33 16.20 24.94
C PRO A 301 -7.43 17.21 25.67
N GLY A 302 -7.96 17.85 26.70
CA GLY A 302 -7.21 18.78 27.55
C GLY A 302 -7.28 20.25 27.14
N LYS A 303 -8.03 20.60 26.07
CA LYS A 303 -8.26 21.98 25.67
C LYS A 303 -9.58 22.48 26.24
N THR A 304 -9.52 23.57 27.02
CA THR A 304 -10.70 24.19 27.67
C THR A 304 -11.71 24.68 26.65
N GLY A 305 -12.99 24.36 26.86
CA GLY A 305 -14.08 24.73 25.99
C GLY A 305 -14.28 23.82 24.78
N LEU A 306 -13.44 22.79 24.61
CA LEU A 306 -13.55 21.77 23.56
C LEU A 306 -13.96 20.41 24.11
N GLU A 307 -14.43 20.37 25.35
CA GLU A 307 -14.90 19.15 25.99
C GLU A 307 -16.08 18.57 25.20
N HIS A 308 -15.93 17.33 24.77
CA HIS A 308 -16.96 16.65 23.98
C HIS A 308 -16.90 15.14 24.16
N ARG A 309 -17.94 14.47 23.71
CA ARG A 309 -18.03 13.02 23.73
C ARG A 309 -17.90 12.45 22.32
N VAL A 310 -17.08 11.43 22.17
CA VAL A 310 -17.10 10.51 21.02
C VAL A 310 -17.31 9.09 21.51
N GLY A 311 -18.02 8.28 20.74
CA GLY A 311 -18.29 6.89 21.10
C GLY A 311 -19.00 6.12 19.99
N GLY A 312 -19.13 4.81 20.15
CA GLY A 312 -19.72 3.92 19.14
C GLY A 312 -21.24 4.01 19.00
N LEU A 313 -21.95 4.61 19.97
CA LEU A 313 -23.39 4.81 19.84
C LEU A 313 -23.71 5.92 18.83
N GLU A 314 -24.89 5.85 18.21
CA GLU A 314 -25.34 6.91 17.29
C GLU A 314 -25.50 8.24 18.04
N LYS A 315 -25.17 9.32 17.36
CA LYS A 315 -25.05 10.66 17.92
C LYS A 315 -25.84 11.68 17.12
N ASP A 316 -26.31 12.70 17.81
CA ASP A 316 -26.85 13.88 17.18
C ASP A 316 -25.86 14.47 16.18
N CYS A 317 -26.38 14.81 15.00
CA CYS A 317 -25.57 15.21 13.84
C CYS A 317 -24.86 16.58 13.99
N VAL A 318 -25.04 17.27 15.11
CA VAL A 318 -24.41 18.56 15.44
C VAL A 318 -23.74 18.49 16.82
N LYS A 319 -24.55 18.18 17.85
CA LYS A 319 -24.15 18.26 19.26
C LYS A 319 -23.29 17.05 19.71
N GLY A 320 -23.40 15.90 19.01
CA GLY A 320 -22.66 14.70 19.38
C GLY A 320 -23.17 13.97 20.62
N CYS A 321 -24.28 14.39 21.22
CA CYS A 321 -24.94 13.63 22.29
C CYS A 321 -25.62 12.39 21.71
N ILE A 322 -25.81 11.35 22.54
CA ILE A 322 -26.48 10.10 22.12
C ILE A 322 -27.87 10.44 21.57
N SER A 323 -28.20 9.88 20.41
CA SER A 323 -29.47 10.06 19.75
C SER A 323 -30.07 8.72 19.34
N HIS A 324 -31.36 8.55 19.64
CA HIS A 324 -32.16 7.40 19.19
C HIS A 324 -33.21 7.82 18.14
N ASP A 325 -33.10 9.05 17.62
CA ASP A 325 -33.98 9.56 16.57
C ASP A 325 -33.71 8.87 15.24
N PRO A 326 -34.69 8.19 14.63
CA PRO A 326 -34.53 7.50 13.36
C PRO A 326 -34.08 8.40 12.21
N SER A 327 -34.60 9.66 12.18
CA SER A 327 -34.29 10.65 11.14
C SER A 327 -32.83 11.10 11.25
N ASN A 328 -32.33 11.30 12.47
CA ASN A 328 -30.94 11.61 12.74
C ASN A 328 -30.02 10.45 12.35
N HIS A 329 -30.40 9.21 12.68
CA HIS A 329 -29.64 8.02 12.28
C HIS A 329 -29.51 7.95 10.75
N GLN A 330 -30.62 8.07 10.01
CA GLN A 330 -30.60 8.07 8.54
C GLN A 330 -29.71 9.19 7.98
N LYS A 331 -29.76 10.39 8.58
CA LYS A 331 -28.89 11.50 8.18
C LYS A 331 -27.42 11.19 8.41
N MET A 332 -27.06 10.65 9.58
CA MET A 332 -25.67 10.30 9.91
C MET A 332 -25.10 9.20 9.01
N VAL A 333 -25.90 8.17 8.69
CA VAL A 333 -25.52 7.11 7.72
C VAL A 333 -25.22 7.73 6.36
N ARG A 334 -26.10 8.56 5.82
CA ARG A 334 -25.89 9.22 4.53
C ARG A 334 -24.68 10.14 4.54
N THR A 335 -24.52 10.95 5.58
CA THR A 335 -23.40 11.89 5.69
C THR A 335 -22.04 11.15 5.70
N ARG A 336 -21.93 10.02 6.41
CA ARG A 336 -20.71 9.21 6.39
C ARG A 336 -20.42 8.63 5.00
N ALA A 337 -21.46 8.18 4.27
CA ALA A 337 -21.31 7.69 2.91
C ALA A 337 -20.93 8.80 1.92
N GLU A 338 -21.60 9.95 1.99
CA GLU A 338 -21.32 11.14 1.17
C GLU A 338 -19.89 11.67 1.41
N LYS A 339 -19.42 11.68 2.67
CA LYS A 339 -18.06 12.08 3.01
C LYS A 339 -17.00 11.20 2.31
N VAL A 340 -17.18 9.89 2.33
CA VAL A 340 -16.28 8.96 1.61
C VAL A 340 -16.39 9.17 0.09
N ALA A 341 -17.59 9.36 -0.44
CA ALA A 341 -17.79 9.62 -1.87
C ALA A 341 -17.12 10.93 -2.32
N LYS A 342 -17.19 12.00 -1.50
CA LYS A 342 -16.56 13.31 -1.80
C LYS A 342 -15.03 13.23 -1.89
N ALA A 343 -14.38 12.25 -1.31
CA ALA A 343 -12.94 12.08 -1.46
C ALA A 343 -12.51 11.92 -2.93
N VAL A 344 -13.45 11.66 -3.85
CA VAL A 344 -13.18 11.63 -5.30
C VAL A 344 -12.70 12.97 -5.85
N ASP A 345 -13.08 14.08 -5.22
CA ASP A 345 -12.69 15.43 -5.64
C ASP A 345 -11.24 15.76 -5.27
N ASP A 346 -10.67 15.02 -4.31
CA ASP A 346 -9.30 15.19 -3.79
C ASP A 346 -8.29 14.18 -4.37
N ILE A 347 -8.73 13.33 -5.31
CA ILE A 347 -7.89 12.34 -5.97
C ILE A 347 -7.81 12.60 -7.48
N PRO A 348 -6.72 12.20 -8.15
CA PRO A 348 -6.57 12.42 -9.59
C PRO A 348 -7.62 11.64 -10.38
N ALA A 349 -8.06 12.19 -11.51
CA ALA A 349 -8.88 11.47 -12.47
C ALA A 349 -8.18 10.21 -12.98
N GLN A 350 -8.98 9.19 -13.33
CA GLN A 350 -8.44 7.93 -13.86
C GLN A 350 -7.69 8.16 -15.18
N ALA A 351 -6.54 7.50 -15.31
CA ALA A 351 -5.71 7.58 -16.50
C ALA A 351 -5.67 6.23 -17.25
N VAL A 352 -5.33 6.30 -18.54
CA VAL A 352 -5.11 5.15 -19.41
C VAL A 352 -3.65 5.12 -19.83
N TRP A 353 -3.01 3.98 -19.68
CA TRP A 353 -1.72 3.68 -20.30
C TRP A 353 -1.93 3.12 -21.70
N GLY A 354 -1.51 3.85 -22.72
CA GLY A 354 -1.71 3.51 -24.10
C GLY A 354 -2.61 4.49 -24.84
N ALA A 355 -3.33 4.02 -25.85
CA ALA A 355 -4.28 4.85 -26.59
C ALA A 355 -5.55 5.08 -25.75
N PRO A 356 -6.22 6.25 -25.90
CA PRO A 356 -7.43 6.56 -25.16
C PRO A 356 -8.66 5.75 -25.58
N GLU A 357 -8.58 4.99 -26.67
CA GLU A 357 -9.61 4.12 -27.23
C GLU A 357 -9.01 2.89 -27.88
N GLY A 358 -9.78 1.81 -28.04
CA GLY A 358 -9.25 0.59 -28.62
C GLY A 358 -10.21 -0.60 -28.65
N ASP A 359 -9.65 -1.76 -29.00
CA ASP A 359 -10.41 -2.99 -29.06
C ASP A 359 -10.52 -3.69 -27.71
N LEU A 360 -9.49 -3.56 -26.86
CA LEU A 360 -9.44 -4.18 -25.54
C LEU A 360 -8.88 -3.21 -24.50
N LEU A 361 -9.61 -3.00 -23.43
CA LEU A 361 -9.14 -2.36 -22.20
C LEU A 361 -8.81 -3.42 -21.17
N VAL A 362 -7.55 -3.50 -20.79
CA VAL A 362 -7.10 -4.30 -19.65
C VAL A 362 -7.31 -3.47 -18.39
N VAL A 363 -7.98 -4.03 -17.41
CA VAL A 363 -8.24 -3.41 -16.12
C VAL A 363 -7.51 -4.22 -15.04
N GLY A 364 -6.80 -3.55 -14.17
CA GLY A 364 -6.14 -4.14 -13.01
C GLY A 364 -6.02 -3.14 -11.88
N TRP A 365 -5.53 -3.61 -10.73
CA TRP A 365 -5.34 -2.78 -9.57
C TRP A 365 -4.16 -3.31 -8.71
N GLY A 366 -3.66 -2.48 -7.79
CA GLY A 366 -2.64 -2.91 -6.83
C GLY A 366 -1.38 -3.49 -7.50
N GLY A 367 -0.81 -4.55 -6.93
CA GLY A 367 0.47 -5.14 -7.35
C GLY A 367 0.50 -5.79 -8.74
N THR A 368 -0.63 -5.84 -9.47
CA THR A 368 -0.67 -6.39 -10.85
C THR A 368 -0.12 -5.45 -11.92
N ARG A 369 0.12 -4.16 -11.61
CA ARG A 369 0.47 -3.12 -12.60
C ARG A 369 1.63 -3.51 -13.52
N GLY A 370 2.76 -3.91 -12.97
CA GLY A 370 3.96 -4.17 -13.76
C GLY A 370 3.77 -5.28 -14.78
N HIS A 371 3.10 -6.35 -14.40
CA HIS A 371 2.81 -7.49 -15.28
C HIS A 371 1.85 -7.12 -16.41
N LEU A 372 0.76 -6.42 -16.06
CA LEU A 372 -0.25 -5.97 -17.02
C LEU A 372 0.32 -4.93 -17.99
N GLN A 373 1.10 -3.98 -17.50
CA GLN A 373 1.72 -2.94 -18.34
C GLN A 373 2.68 -3.56 -19.37
N ASN A 374 3.57 -4.47 -18.92
CA ASN A 374 4.48 -5.16 -19.83
C ASN A 374 3.76 -5.99 -20.89
N ALA A 375 2.69 -6.68 -20.54
CA ALA A 375 1.89 -7.44 -21.51
C ALA A 375 1.19 -6.51 -22.53
N VAL A 376 0.62 -5.40 -22.05
CA VAL A 376 -0.01 -4.39 -22.92
C VAL A 376 1.03 -3.74 -23.84
N ASP A 377 2.22 -3.40 -23.36
CA ASP A 377 3.30 -2.83 -24.17
C ASP A 377 3.77 -3.80 -25.24
N GLN A 378 3.91 -5.10 -24.92
CA GLN A 378 4.24 -6.12 -25.92
C GLN A 378 3.15 -6.24 -27.01
N MET A 379 1.88 -6.34 -26.62
CA MET A 379 0.75 -6.41 -27.55
C MET A 379 0.67 -5.17 -28.46
N ARG A 380 0.95 -3.99 -27.91
CA ARG A 380 1.01 -2.73 -28.66
C ARG A 380 2.18 -2.69 -29.64
N ALA A 381 3.34 -3.20 -29.27
CA ALA A 381 4.49 -3.34 -30.18
C ALA A 381 4.18 -4.25 -31.37
N GLU A 382 3.25 -5.20 -31.22
CA GLU A 382 2.73 -6.07 -32.27
C GLU A 382 1.57 -5.42 -33.08
N GLY A 383 1.27 -4.15 -32.84
CA GLY A 383 0.23 -3.41 -33.56
C GLY A 383 -1.20 -3.63 -33.05
N LYS A 384 -1.40 -4.27 -31.89
CA LYS A 384 -2.74 -4.49 -31.31
C LYS A 384 -3.24 -3.22 -30.61
N ARG A 385 -4.55 -2.98 -30.71
CA ARG A 385 -5.23 -1.82 -30.08
C ARG A 385 -5.66 -2.18 -28.63
N VAL A 386 -4.69 -2.36 -27.77
CA VAL A 386 -4.87 -2.71 -26.36
C VAL A 386 -4.34 -1.57 -25.47
N SER A 387 -5.04 -1.26 -24.38
CA SER A 387 -4.61 -0.26 -23.39
C SER A 387 -4.87 -0.75 -21.98
N LEU A 388 -4.21 -0.15 -20.98
CA LEU A 388 -4.34 -0.49 -19.58
C LEU A 388 -4.99 0.65 -18.80
N CYS A 389 -6.04 0.33 -18.06
CA CYS A 389 -6.64 1.17 -17.00
C CYS A 389 -6.34 0.53 -15.66
N HIS A 390 -5.34 1.07 -14.94
CA HIS A 390 -4.90 0.52 -13.66
C HIS A 390 -5.36 1.40 -12.51
N PHE A 391 -5.93 0.77 -11.47
CA PHE A 391 -6.52 1.46 -10.33
C PHE A 391 -5.60 1.41 -9.11
N ASN A 392 -5.39 2.59 -8.52
CA ASN A 392 -4.77 2.76 -7.21
C ASN A 392 -5.78 3.29 -6.18
N TYR A 393 -6.73 4.11 -6.61
CA TYR A 393 -7.88 4.49 -5.81
C TYR A 393 -9.05 3.58 -6.15
N ILE A 394 -9.50 2.82 -5.18
CA ILE A 394 -10.51 1.76 -5.35
C ILE A 394 -11.88 2.25 -4.94
N ASN A 395 -11.99 2.86 -3.74
CA ASN A 395 -13.22 3.43 -3.22
C ASN A 395 -12.93 4.77 -2.55
N PRO A 396 -13.48 5.90 -3.06
CA PRO A 396 -14.31 6.00 -4.27
C PRO A 396 -13.52 5.72 -5.56
N LEU A 397 -14.24 5.30 -6.61
CA LEU A 397 -13.67 5.23 -7.97
C LEU A 397 -13.34 6.65 -8.45
N PRO A 398 -12.16 6.86 -9.10
CA PRO A 398 -11.79 8.17 -9.65
C PRO A 398 -12.77 8.68 -10.72
N HIS A 399 -12.78 10.00 -10.93
CA HIS A 399 -13.46 10.58 -12.07
C HIS A 399 -12.93 10.05 -13.40
N GLY A 400 -13.78 10.04 -14.45
CA GLY A 400 -13.40 9.68 -15.82
C GLY A 400 -13.48 8.19 -16.14
N VAL A 401 -13.73 7.31 -15.18
CA VAL A 401 -13.77 5.84 -15.41
C VAL A 401 -14.82 5.46 -16.45
N ARG A 402 -16.03 6.02 -16.35
CA ARG A 402 -17.15 5.76 -17.26
C ARG A 402 -16.82 6.15 -18.71
N GLU A 403 -16.23 7.33 -18.88
CA GLU A 403 -15.80 7.84 -20.19
C GLU A 403 -14.69 6.98 -20.79
N ILE A 404 -13.75 6.53 -19.98
CA ILE A 404 -12.69 5.62 -20.43
C ILE A 404 -13.30 4.30 -20.92
N PHE A 405 -14.13 3.65 -20.11
CA PHE A 405 -14.70 2.35 -20.40
C PHE A 405 -15.56 2.36 -21.68
N SER A 406 -16.27 3.45 -21.93
CA SER A 406 -17.12 3.61 -23.12
C SER A 406 -16.37 3.65 -24.45
N LYS A 407 -15.04 3.89 -24.44
CA LYS A 407 -14.20 4.01 -25.63
C LYS A 407 -13.56 2.70 -26.07
N PHE A 408 -13.86 1.60 -25.38
CA PHE A 408 -13.30 0.29 -25.71
C PHE A 408 -14.39 -0.74 -26.01
N ARG A 409 -14.10 -1.62 -26.98
CA ARG A 409 -15.06 -2.65 -27.42
C ARG A 409 -15.23 -3.76 -26.38
N LYS A 410 -14.13 -4.15 -25.71
CA LYS A 410 -14.10 -5.18 -24.68
C LYS A 410 -13.31 -4.67 -23.48
N ILE A 411 -13.68 -5.11 -22.29
CA ILE A 411 -13.01 -4.82 -21.04
C ILE A 411 -12.68 -6.15 -20.37
N VAL A 412 -11.42 -6.36 -19.99
CA VAL A 412 -11.00 -7.53 -19.20
C VAL A 412 -10.41 -7.08 -17.87
N VAL A 413 -10.94 -7.61 -16.77
CA VAL A 413 -10.41 -7.39 -15.42
C VAL A 413 -9.49 -8.54 -15.05
N CYS A 414 -8.24 -8.22 -14.69
CA CYS A 414 -7.20 -9.19 -14.35
C CYS A 414 -6.85 -9.05 -12.87
N GLU A 415 -7.10 -10.11 -12.10
CA GLU A 415 -6.95 -10.09 -10.63
C GLU A 415 -6.29 -11.35 -10.10
N LEU A 416 -5.54 -11.19 -9.00
CA LEU A 416 -5.01 -12.32 -8.22
C LEU A 416 -6.02 -12.76 -7.14
N ASN A 417 -7.28 -12.91 -7.55
CA ASN A 417 -8.43 -13.40 -6.78
C ASN A 417 -9.53 -13.86 -7.75
N GLU A 418 -10.68 -14.29 -7.25
CA GLU A 418 -11.82 -14.77 -8.05
C GLU A 418 -12.77 -13.64 -8.53
N GLY A 419 -12.23 -12.47 -8.90
CA GLY A 419 -13.00 -11.39 -9.52
C GLY A 419 -13.64 -10.41 -8.53
N GLN A 420 -13.00 -10.11 -7.42
CA GLN A 420 -13.54 -9.21 -6.40
C GLN A 420 -13.70 -7.77 -6.93
N PHE A 421 -12.72 -7.26 -7.69
CA PHE A 421 -12.82 -5.93 -8.29
C PHE A 421 -13.79 -5.91 -9.48
N ALA A 422 -13.81 -6.97 -10.29
CA ALA A 422 -14.80 -7.11 -11.36
C ALA A 422 -16.23 -7.07 -10.80
N ASN A 423 -16.49 -7.66 -9.64
CA ASN A 423 -17.79 -7.61 -8.97
C ASN A 423 -18.10 -6.21 -8.44
N TYR A 424 -17.12 -5.51 -7.87
CA TYR A 424 -17.27 -4.13 -7.45
C TYR A 424 -17.57 -3.20 -8.64
N LEU A 425 -16.89 -3.38 -9.77
CA LEU A 425 -17.16 -2.63 -10.99
C LEU A 425 -18.57 -2.91 -11.55
N ARG A 426 -19.04 -4.16 -11.52
CA ARG A 426 -20.42 -4.50 -11.91
C ARG A 426 -21.47 -3.80 -11.05
N GLN A 427 -21.20 -3.68 -9.77
CA GLN A 427 -22.09 -2.94 -8.85
C GLN A 427 -22.09 -1.44 -9.14
N SER A 428 -20.92 -0.86 -9.44
CA SER A 428 -20.71 0.58 -9.56
C SER A 428 -21.01 1.10 -10.99
N LEU A 429 -20.76 0.29 -12.02
CA LEU A 429 -20.84 0.62 -13.46
C LEU A 429 -21.55 -0.53 -14.20
N GLN A 430 -22.85 -0.68 -13.96
CA GLN A 430 -23.68 -1.82 -14.39
C GLN A 430 -23.86 -1.88 -15.91
N GLU A 431 -23.67 -0.78 -16.60
CA GLU A 431 -23.84 -0.69 -18.05
C GLU A 431 -22.75 -1.39 -18.87
N PHE A 432 -21.60 -1.74 -18.26
CA PHE A 432 -20.49 -2.38 -18.95
C PHE A 432 -20.47 -3.90 -18.72
N ARG A 433 -19.96 -4.62 -19.72
CA ARG A 433 -19.66 -6.05 -19.63
C ARG A 433 -18.18 -6.26 -19.36
N TYR A 434 -17.88 -7.16 -18.44
CA TYR A 434 -16.52 -7.44 -17.97
C TYR A 434 -16.15 -8.88 -18.26
N GLU A 435 -15.18 -9.10 -19.15
CA GLU A 435 -14.42 -10.33 -19.19
C GLU A 435 -13.51 -10.41 -17.95
N GLN A 436 -13.07 -11.60 -17.59
CA GLN A 436 -12.21 -11.79 -16.43
C GLN A 436 -11.03 -12.69 -16.74
N TYR A 437 -9.92 -12.41 -16.10
CA TYR A 437 -8.80 -13.30 -15.97
C TYR A 437 -8.34 -13.36 -14.54
N ASN A 438 -8.75 -14.39 -13.82
CA ASN A 438 -8.55 -14.58 -12.40
C ASN A 438 -7.47 -15.63 -12.17
N LYS A 439 -6.63 -15.43 -11.12
CA LYS A 439 -5.56 -16.34 -10.76
C LYS A 439 -5.38 -16.38 -9.24
N CYS A 440 -5.56 -17.56 -8.62
CA CYS A 440 -5.39 -17.80 -7.19
C CYS A 440 -4.35 -18.89 -6.94
N GLU A 441 -3.08 -18.62 -7.27
CA GLU A 441 -1.99 -19.59 -7.18
C GLU A 441 -0.88 -19.16 -6.19
N GLY A 442 -1.08 -18.02 -5.51
CA GLY A 442 -0.03 -17.42 -4.67
C GLY A 442 1.17 -16.92 -5.47
N LEU A 443 1.00 -16.66 -6.76
CA LEU A 443 2.00 -16.20 -7.72
C LEU A 443 1.47 -15.04 -8.56
N PRO A 444 2.31 -14.07 -8.93
CA PRO A 444 1.91 -13.02 -9.86
C PRO A 444 1.62 -13.59 -11.27
N PHE A 445 0.98 -12.78 -12.10
CA PHE A 445 0.86 -13.09 -13.53
C PHE A 445 2.21 -13.12 -14.22
N THR A 446 2.32 -13.94 -15.27
CA THR A 446 3.40 -13.85 -16.25
C THR A 446 2.95 -13.05 -17.48
N VAL A 447 3.87 -12.38 -18.15
CA VAL A 447 3.57 -11.63 -19.39
C VAL A 447 3.03 -12.57 -20.46
N ALA A 448 3.58 -13.78 -20.58
CA ALA A 448 3.19 -14.76 -21.58
C ALA A 448 1.73 -15.20 -21.43
N GLU A 449 1.28 -15.58 -20.21
CA GLU A 449 -0.11 -15.98 -19.98
C GLU A 449 -1.09 -14.82 -20.19
N LEU A 450 -0.70 -13.58 -19.85
CA LEU A 450 -1.51 -12.40 -20.13
C LEU A 450 -1.65 -12.14 -21.62
N CYS A 451 -0.57 -12.15 -22.40
CA CYS A 451 -0.61 -11.99 -23.86
C CYS A 451 -1.50 -13.06 -24.51
N GLN A 452 -1.35 -14.32 -24.11
CA GLN A 452 -2.19 -15.42 -24.62
C GLN A 452 -3.68 -15.17 -24.33
N LYS A 453 -4.03 -14.72 -23.13
CA LYS A 453 -5.41 -14.36 -22.77
C LYS A 453 -5.91 -13.19 -23.60
N PHE A 454 -5.13 -12.12 -23.75
CA PHE A 454 -5.53 -10.93 -24.50
C PHE A 454 -5.73 -11.25 -26.00
N GLU A 455 -4.86 -12.05 -26.61
CA GLU A 455 -5.03 -12.53 -27.99
C GLU A 455 -6.34 -13.32 -28.17
N SER A 456 -6.71 -14.16 -27.21
CA SER A 456 -7.96 -14.91 -27.25
C SER A 456 -9.20 -14.02 -27.24
N LEU A 457 -9.11 -12.85 -26.56
CA LEU A 457 -10.19 -11.87 -26.48
C LEU A 457 -10.27 -10.95 -27.70
N LEU A 458 -9.20 -10.79 -28.46
CA LEU A 458 -9.16 -9.97 -29.68
C LEU A 458 -9.70 -10.72 -30.92
N LYS A 459 -9.77 -12.03 -30.84
CA LYS A 459 -10.45 -12.86 -31.85
C LYS A 459 -11.97 -12.75 -31.70
#